data_e8d479c870400aa31b483f50c6a98e46
#
_entry.id   e8d479c870400aa31b483f50c6a98e46
#
_cell.length_a   1.000
_cell.length_b   1.000
_cell.length_c   1.000
_cell.angle_alpha   90.00
_cell.angle_beta   90.00
_cell.angle_gamma   90.00
#
_symmetry.space_group_name_H-M   'P 1'
#
loop_
_entity.id
_entity.type
_entity.pdbx_description
1 polymer ?
#
loop_
_entity_poly.entity_id
_entity_poly.type
_entity_poly.pdbx_seq_one_letter_code
_entity_poly.pdbx_strand_id
1 'polypeptide(L)'
;MKRHSRSGRFYGALAGAVVVALTAGGCGTDGGSGTGTAATASPSDGTTGTPGTAEPSADTAALWKKWGLTPLPETPEPPAAKPLKLSATGPVPVFSHIPTSQKVVFITIDDGAEKDPEFIEMMRDLEIPITLFLTDDSIKSDYGYFRTLGEMGHHIQNHTLHHPVMNTLSEAGQKEEVCGNQKVLTEQYGTAPLLFRPPYGAYDHNTRTAVRECGPAAIVWWRESMQIKNMQYQDPDKKLRPGDIILAHFRGPQELKGTTMTEMFAHLLRRIQEQGFAVARLEDYIQPPAG
;
A
#
# COMPACT_ATOMS: atom_id res chain seq x y z
N MET A 1 44.78 -23.79 -2.48
CA MET A 1 44.84 -24.89 -1.48
C MET A 1 44.35 -24.39 -0.15
N LYS A 2 43.52 -25.15 0.52
CA LYS A 2 42.88 -25.11 1.84
C LYS A 2 41.49 -24.49 1.89
N ARG A 3 40.50 -25.39 1.82
CA ARG A 3 39.14 -25.28 2.30
C ARG A 3 39.12 -25.19 3.84
N HIS A 4 38.24 -24.37 4.39
CA HIS A 4 37.71 -24.60 5.74
C HIS A 4 36.18 -24.50 5.72
N SER A 5 35.58 -25.65 5.91
CA SER A 5 34.19 -25.91 6.29
C SER A 5 34.01 -25.73 7.80
N ARG A 6 32.89 -25.12 8.23
CA ARG A 6 32.27 -25.31 9.57
C ARG A 6 30.78 -25.07 9.38
N SER A 7 29.99 -26.10 9.25
CA SER A 7 29.23 -26.88 10.24
C SER A 7 28.49 -26.06 11.31
N GLY A 8 27.26 -25.87 11.12
CA GLY A 8 25.97 -26.06 11.62
C GLY A 8 25.76 -26.16 13.14
N ARG A 9 24.69 -25.59 13.63
CA ARG A 9 23.91 -26.16 14.75
C ARG A 9 22.47 -25.66 14.71
N PHE A 10 21.58 -26.61 14.52
CA PHE A 10 20.15 -26.51 14.78
C PHE A 10 19.89 -26.41 16.29
N TYR A 11 18.95 -25.58 16.71
CA TYR A 11 18.26 -25.73 17.99
C TYR A 11 16.77 -25.86 17.75
N GLY A 12 16.27 -26.96 18.28
CA GLY A 12 14.92 -27.43 18.11
C GLY A 12 13.88 -26.76 19.00
N ALA A 13 12.67 -27.03 18.61
CA ALA A 13 11.41 -26.61 19.15
C ALA A 13 11.11 -27.17 20.52
N LEU A 14 10.34 -26.44 21.32
CA LEU A 14 9.54 -26.98 22.42
C LEU A 14 8.12 -26.42 22.31
N ALA A 15 7.20 -27.33 22.05
CA ALA A 15 5.76 -27.11 22.08
C ALA A 15 5.27 -27.13 23.53
N GLY A 16 4.43 -26.17 23.90
CA GLY A 16 3.68 -26.15 25.13
C GLY A 16 2.19 -26.05 24.85
N ALA A 17 1.47 -27.14 25.01
CA ALA A 17 0.01 -27.18 24.97
C ALA A 17 -0.55 -26.74 26.32
N VAL A 18 -1.49 -25.81 26.32
CA VAL A 18 -2.34 -25.52 27.52
C VAL A 18 -3.79 -25.79 27.13
N VAL A 19 -4.33 -26.77 27.79
CA VAL A 19 -5.76 -27.13 27.83
C VAL A 19 -6.41 -26.30 28.95
N VAL A 20 -7.51 -25.63 28.69
CA VAL A 20 -8.40 -25.09 29.72
C VAL A 20 -9.84 -25.52 29.45
N ALA A 21 -10.42 -26.07 30.48
CA ALA A 21 -11.70 -26.77 30.52
C ALA A 21 -12.90 -25.82 30.56
N LEU A 22 -14.00 -26.32 29.99
CA LEU A 22 -15.37 -25.81 30.10
C LEU A 22 -15.93 -25.98 31.52
N THR A 23 -16.68 -24.98 32.00
CA THR A 23 -17.72 -25.18 33.04
C THR A 23 -19.03 -24.58 32.57
N ALA A 24 -20.05 -25.41 32.56
CA ALA A 24 -21.44 -25.09 32.35
C ALA A 24 -22.15 -24.86 33.70
N GLY A 25 -23.20 -24.08 33.71
CA GLY A 25 -24.19 -23.89 34.79
C GLY A 25 -24.87 -22.53 34.61
N GLY A 26 -26.17 -22.37 34.67
CA GLY A 26 -27.32 -23.14 35.08
C GLY A 26 -28.56 -22.26 34.96
N CYS A 27 -29.70 -22.85 34.85
CA CYS A 27 -31.05 -22.26 34.68
C CYS A 27 -31.53 -21.37 35.84
N GLY A 28 -32.44 -20.43 35.51
CA GLY A 28 -33.31 -19.72 36.46
C GLY A 28 -34.56 -19.20 35.75
N THR A 29 -35.68 -19.85 36.01
CA THR A 29 -37.05 -19.51 35.64
C THR A 29 -37.67 -18.58 36.67
N ASP A 30 -38.54 -17.63 36.19
CA ASP A 30 -39.81 -17.18 36.81
C ASP A 30 -40.27 -15.97 35.98
N GLY A 31 -41.48 -15.82 35.44
CA GLY A 31 -42.80 -15.95 35.90
C GLY A 31 -43.40 -14.57 36.16
N GLY A 32 -44.20 -14.00 35.19
CA GLY A 32 -44.92 -12.74 35.39
C GLY A 32 -45.89 -12.40 34.26
N SER A 33 -47.16 -12.80 34.43
CA SER A 33 -48.26 -12.41 33.55
C SER A 33 -48.64 -10.94 33.64
N GLY A 34 -48.85 -10.30 32.49
CA GLY A 34 -49.50 -8.96 32.36
C GLY A 34 -50.25 -8.84 31.04
N THR A 35 -51.58 -8.92 31.13
CA THR A 35 -52.53 -8.75 30.05
C THR A 35 -52.60 -7.28 29.58
N GLY A 36 -52.55 -7.05 28.26
CA GLY A 36 -52.73 -5.70 27.66
C GLY A 36 -52.93 -5.75 26.16
N THR A 37 -54.18 -5.66 25.77
CA THR A 37 -54.89 -5.29 24.54
C THR A 37 -54.08 -5.13 23.22
N ALA A 38 -54.60 -5.83 22.22
CA ALA A 38 -54.19 -5.82 20.82
C ALA A 38 -54.38 -4.46 20.12
N ALA A 39 -53.36 -4.04 19.38
CA ALA A 39 -53.47 -3.14 18.23
C ALA A 39 -52.79 -3.79 17.03
N THR A 40 -53.58 -4.11 16.04
CA THR A 40 -53.16 -4.63 14.74
C THR A 40 -52.36 -3.58 13.98
N ALA A 41 -51.08 -3.82 13.81
CA ALA A 41 -50.24 -3.13 12.82
C ALA A 41 -49.74 -4.19 11.84
N SER A 42 -50.01 -3.98 10.56
CA SER A 42 -49.52 -4.79 9.46
C SER A 42 -47.97 -4.83 9.43
N PRO A 43 -47.36 -5.97 9.07
CA PRO A 43 -45.92 -6.01 8.88
C PRO A 43 -45.56 -5.30 7.59
N SER A 44 -44.82 -4.22 7.68
CA SER A 44 -44.03 -3.72 6.55
C SER A 44 -42.86 -4.66 6.37
N ASP A 45 -42.80 -5.30 5.22
CA ASP A 45 -41.63 -6.07 4.74
C ASP A 45 -40.38 -5.19 4.80
N GLY A 46 -39.59 -5.37 5.84
CA GLY A 46 -38.22 -4.89 5.92
C GLY A 46 -37.35 -5.80 5.09
N THR A 47 -37.21 -5.49 3.81
CA THR A 47 -36.18 -6.07 2.96
C THR A 47 -34.82 -5.62 3.52
N THR A 48 -34.19 -6.48 4.29
CA THR A 48 -32.75 -6.34 4.60
C THR A 48 -31.98 -6.59 3.30
N GLY A 49 -31.80 -5.52 2.51
CA GLY A 49 -30.94 -5.54 1.36
C GLY A 49 -29.51 -5.77 1.84
N THR A 50 -28.94 -6.91 1.52
CA THR A 50 -27.50 -7.12 1.45
C THR A 50 -26.93 -5.97 0.63
N PRO A 51 -25.82 -5.31 1.03
CA PRO A 51 -25.16 -4.31 0.19
C PRO A 51 -24.77 -4.99 -1.12
N GLY A 52 -25.58 -4.77 -2.17
CA GLY A 52 -25.26 -5.23 -3.51
C GLY A 52 -24.06 -4.45 -3.98
N THR A 53 -23.00 -5.12 -4.40
CA THR A 53 -21.93 -4.56 -5.23
C THR A 53 -22.62 -3.94 -6.44
N ALA A 54 -22.59 -2.60 -6.54
CA ALA A 54 -23.07 -1.91 -7.72
C ALA A 54 -22.24 -2.40 -8.92
N GLU A 55 -22.90 -2.85 -9.98
CA GLU A 55 -22.18 -3.18 -11.20
C GLU A 55 -21.62 -1.88 -11.81
N PRO A 56 -20.36 -1.90 -12.32
CA PRO A 56 -19.75 -0.73 -12.94
C PRO A 56 -20.60 -0.27 -14.14
N SER A 57 -20.67 1.04 -14.37
CA SER A 57 -21.38 1.59 -15.52
C SER A 57 -20.84 1.01 -16.84
N ALA A 58 -21.67 0.99 -17.91
CA ALA A 58 -21.24 0.53 -19.22
C ALA A 58 -20.01 1.31 -19.73
N ASP A 59 -19.94 2.61 -19.43
CA ASP A 59 -18.80 3.46 -19.81
C ASP A 59 -17.53 3.08 -19.04
N THR A 60 -17.62 2.86 -17.75
CA THR A 60 -16.51 2.36 -16.93
C THR A 60 -16.00 1.01 -17.46
N ALA A 61 -16.91 0.08 -17.71
CA ALA A 61 -16.54 -1.24 -18.25
C ALA A 61 -15.85 -1.14 -19.61
N ALA A 62 -16.25 -0.20 -20.48
CA ALA A 62 -15.63 0.04 -21.78
C ALA A 62 -14.20 0.57 -21.64
N LEU A 63 -13.94 1.52 -20.71
CA LEU A 63 -12.60 2.02 -20.43
C LEU A 63 -11.67 0.90 -19.94
N TRP A 64 -12.12 0.08 -19.00
CA TRP A 64 -11.31 -1.06 -18.53
C TRP A 64 -11.02 -2.07 -19.65
N LYS A 65 -12.01 -2.33 -20.51
CA LYS A 65 -11.85 -3.22 -21.67
C LYS A 65 -10.83 -2.70 -22.70
N LYS A 66 -10.72 -1.38 -22.90
CA LYS A 66 -9.68 -0.75 -23.74
C LYS A 66 -8.27 -1.24 -23.34
N TRP A 67 -8.04 -1.43 -22.05
CA TRP A 67 -6.76 -1.89 -21.48
C TRP A 67 -6.67 -3.41 -21.32
N GLY A 68 -7.63 -4.17 -21.88
CA GLY A 68 -7.68 -5.62 -21.76
C GLY A 68 -7.93 -6.10 -20.32
N LEU A 69 -8.65 -5.32 -19.54
CA LEU A 69 -8.98 -5.54 -18.14
C LEU A 69 -10.49 -5.59 -17.93
N THR A 70 -10.90 -6.08 -16.78
CA THR A 70 -12.26 -5.90 -16.24
C THR A 70 -12.16 -5.10 -14.94
N PRO A 71 -13.19 -4.33 -14.56
CA PRO A 71 -13.17 -3.53 -13.36
C PRO A 71 -12.79 -4.32 -12.10
N LEU A 72 -12.02 -3.69 -11.23
CA LEU A 72 -11.76 -4.19 -9.88
C LEU A 72 -13.04 -4.09 -9.03
N PRO A 73 -13.10 -4.82 -7.90
CA PRO A 73 -14.13 -4.56 -6.91
C PRO A 73 -14.15 -3.07 -6.50
N GLU A 74 -15.33 -2.56 -6.19
CA GLU A 74 -15.50 -1.19 -5.71
C GLU A 74 -14.66 -0.96 -4.45
N THR A 75 -13.96 0.18 -4.41
CA THR A 75 -13.16 0.56 -3.25
C THR A 75 -14.09 1.00 -2.13
N PRO A 76 -14.02 0.35 -0.96
CA PRO A 76 -14.84 0.77 0.18
C PRO A 76 -14.43 2.16 0.67
N GLU A 77 -15.36 2.88 1.28
CA GLU A 77 -15.07 4.14 1.94
C GLU A 77 -13.91 4.00 2.94
N PRO A 78 -12.96 4.93 2.95
CA PRO A 78 -11.89 4.94 3.93
C PRO A 78 -12.44 4.95 5.36
N PRO A 79 -11.78 4.27 6.32
CA PRO A 79 -12.26 4.25 7.70
C PRO A 79 -12.19 5.67 8.31
N ALA A 80 -13.26 6.11 8.98
CA ALA A 80 -13.33 7.42 9.64
C ALA A 80 -12.19 7.60 10.66
N ALA A 81 -11.80 6.54 11.37
CA ALA A 81 -10.60 6.51 12.20
C ALA A 81 -9.48 5.82 11.43
N LYS A 82 -8.51 6.59 10.96
CA LYS A 82 -7.37 6.07 10.21
C LYS A 82 -6.58 5.06 11.03
N PRO A 83 -6.40 3.82 10.55
CA PRO A 83 -5.86 2.72 11.36
C PRO A 83 -4.37 2.84 11.67
N LEU A 84 -3.59 3.51 10.83
CA LEU A 84 -2.17 3.74 11.07
C LEU A 84 -1.95 5.18 11.55
N LYS A 85 -1.60 5.34 12.82
CA LYS A 85 -1.29 6.65 13.42
C LYS A 85 0.21 6.86 13.49
N LEU A 86 0.71 7.93 12.88
CA LEU A 86 2.12 8.29 12.91
C LEU A 86 2.41 9.19 14.13
N SER A 87 3.59 8.99 14.74
CA SER A 87 4.06 9.78 15.88
C SER A 87 4.89 10.98 15.42
N ALA A 88 4.73 12.12 16.09
CA ALA A 88 5.58 13.30 15.91
C ALA A 88 6.95 13.12 16.59
N THR A 89 7.11 12.19 17.52
CA THR A 89 8.31 12.02 18.34
C THR A 89 8.89 10.61 18.21
N GLY A 90 10.18 10.47 18.57
CA GLY A 90 10.92 9.23 18.49
C GLY A 90 11.32 8.84 17.06
N PRO A 91 11.92 7.66 16.87
CA PRO A 91 12.29 7.16 15.55
C PRO A 91 11.05 6.96 14.68
N VAL A 92 11.14 7.29 13.38
CA VAL A 92 10.00 7.05 12.47
C VAL A 92 9.65 5.57 12.42
N PRO A 93 8.35 5.21 12.37
CA PRO A 93 7.91 3.84 12.21
C PRO A 93 8.27 3.31 10.82
N VAL A 94 8.39 1.98 10.71
CA VAL A 94 8.53 1.27 9.43
C VAL A 94 7.35 0.32 9.30
N PHE A 95 6.67 0.34 8.16
CA PHE A 95 5.54 -0.54 7.93
C PHE A 95 5.50 -1.04 6.47
N SER A 96 4.96 -2.22 6.26
CA SER A 96 4.81 -2.87 4.95
C SER A 96 3.36 -3.21 4.61
N HIS A 97 2.44 -2.94 5.54
CA HIS A 97 0.99 -3.12 5.38
C HIS A 97 0.24 -2.16 6.30
N ILE A 98 -1.01 -1.94 6.00
CA ILE A 98 -1.95 -1.16 6.83
C ILE A 98 -2.83 -2.14 7.62
N PRO A 99 -2.99 -1.96 8.96
CA PRO A 99 -3.85 -2.83 9.76
C PRO A 99 -5.33 -2.53 9.49
N THR A 100 -5.90 -3.19 8.47
CA THR A 100 -7.32 -3.07 8.10
C THR A 100 -7.93 -4.43 7.81
N SER A 101 -9.23 -4.56 8.04
CA SER A 101 -10.04 -5.73 7.62
C SER A 101 -10.71 -5.53 6.26
N GLN A 102 -10.69 -4.32 5.72
CA GLN A 102 -11.22 -4.05 4.39
C GLN A 102 -10.39 -4.78 3.33
N LYS A 103 -11.04 -5.40 2.35
CA LYS A 103 -10.38 -6.18 1.30
C LYS A 103 -9.77 -5.25 0.23
N VAL A 104 -8.82 -4.44 0.66
CA VAL A 104 -8.07 -3.48 -0.15
C VAL A 104 -6.58 -3.76 -0.11
N VAL A 105 -5.89 -3.36 -1.18
CA VAL A 105 -4.42 -3.27 -1.27
C VAL A 105 -4.03 -1.87 -1.72
N PHE A 106 -2.76 -1.53 -1.54
CA PHE A 106 -2.20 -0.22 -1.89
C PHE A 106 -1.09 -0.39 -2.92
N ILE A 107 -1.22 0.28 -4.07
CA ILE A 107 -0.20 0.25 -5.11
C ILE A 107 0.78 1.40 -4.90
N THR A 108 2.06 1.08 -4.87
CA THR A 108 3.15 2.05 -4.77
C THR A 108 4.13 1.82 -5.90
N ILE A 109 4.64 2.91 -6.50
CA ILE A 109 5.52 2.84 -7.67
C ILE A 109 6.76 3.69 -7.41
N ASP A 110 7.95 3.08 -7.53
CA ASP A 110 9.22 3.67 -7.18
C ASP A 110 10.01 4.18 -8.39
N ASP A 111 11.07 4.93 -8.11
CA ASP A 111 12.12 5.47 -8.98
C ASP A 111 11.66 6.67 -9.82
N GLY A 112 10.80 6.48 -10.80
CA GLY A 112 10.45 7.49 -11.78
C GLY A 112 11.34 7.48 -13.03
N ALA A 113 12.02 6.37 -13.35
CA ALA A 113 12.93 6.30 -14.49
C ALA A 113 12.18 6.34 -15.84
N GLU A 114 11.09 5.61 -15.98
CA GLU A 114 10.27 5.60 -17.20
C GLU A 114 9.19 6.68 -17.19
N LYS A 115 8.91 7.28 -18.35
CA LYS A 115 7.85 8.28 -18.57
C LYS A 115 6.99 7.86 -19.77
N ASP A 116 6.32 6.72 -19.62
CA ASP A 116 5.42 6.16 -20.62
C ASP A 116 4.14 7.03 -20.74
N PRO A 117 3.90 7.71 -21.87
CA PRO A 117 2.71 8.55 -22.03
C PRO A 117 1.41 7.73 -22.03
N GLU A 118 1.46 6.49 -22.47
CA GLU A 118 0.31 5.60 -22.47
C GLU A 118 -0.11 5.24 -21.02
N PHE A 119 0.85 5.21 -20.09
CA PHE A 119 0.55 5.04 -18.67
C PHE A 119 -0.28 6.20 -18.09
N ILE A 120 -0.01 7.45 -18.51
CA ILE A 120 -0.85 8.61 -18.13
C ILE A 120 -2.30 8.43 -18.62
N GLU A 121 -2.49 7.96 -19.86
CA GLU A 121 -3.84 7.69 -20.37
C GLU A 121 -4.53 6.59 -19.58
N MET A 122 -3.84 5.50 -19.29
CA MET A 122 -4.37 4.40 -18.47
C MET A 122 -4.80 4.89 -17.08
N MET A 123 -3.97 5.71 -16.42
CA MET A 123 -4.29 6.23 -15.08
C MET A 123 -5.51 7.16 -15.11
N ARG A 124 -5.69 7.94 -16.18
CA ARG A 124 -6.87 8.78 -16.36
C ARG A 124 -8.14 7.95 -16.62
N ASP A 125 -8.03 6.91 -17.44
CA ASP A 125 -9.17 6.06 -17.81
C ASP A 125 -9.64 5.16 -16.64
N LEU A 126 -8.70 4.66 -15.84
CA LEU A 126 -8.99 3.67 -14.79
C LEU A 126 -9.17 4.28 -13.39
N GLU A 127 -8.70 5.51 -13.17
CA GLU A 127 -8.78 6.24 -11.89
C GLU A 127 -8.23 5.45 -10.67
N ILE A 128 -7.29 4.54 -10.92
CA ILE A 128 -6.69 3.72 -9.87
C ILE A 128 -5.74 4.56 -9.00
N PRO A 129 -5.97 4.68 -7.68
CA PRO A 129 -5.08 5.47 -6.82
C PRO A 129 -3.72 4.77 -6.66
N ILE A 130 -2.64 5.54 -6.80
CA ILE A 130 -1.27 5.09 -6.59
C ILE A 130 -0.50 6.10 -5.74
N THR A 131 0.51 5.62 -5.01
CA THR A 131 1.51 6.45 -4.30
C THR A 131 2.85 6.33 -5.02
N LEU A 132 3.49 7.46 -5.29
CA LEU A 132 4.73 7.56 -6.08
C LEU A 132 5.91 7.86 -5.16
N PHE A 133 6.90 6.98 -5.09
CA PHE A 133 8.16 7.24 -4.40
C PHE A 133 9.22 7.63 -5.42
N LEU A 134 9.52 8.92 -5.55
CA LEU A 134 10.32 9.45 -6.64
C LEU A 134 11.72 9.84 -6.20
N THR A 135 12.71 9.46 -7.03
CA THR A 135 14.12 9.83 -6.92
C THR A 135 14.43 10.99 -7.85
N ASP A 136 15.05 12.06 -7.35
CA ASP A 136 15.34 13.24 -8.14
C ASP A 136 16.15 12.94 -9.41
N ASP A 137 17.23 12.18 -9.30
CA ASP A 137 18.06 11.81 -10.46
C ASP A 137 17.27 11.15 -11.58
N SER A 138 16.22 10.41 -11.23
CA SER A 138 15.36 9.72 -12.20
C SER A 138 14.34 10.65 -12.84
N ILE A 139 13.86 11.69 -12.12
CA ILE A 139 12.73 12.52 -12.55
C ILE A 139 13.14 13.91 -13.06
N LYS A 140 14.34 14.39 -12.75
CA LYS A 140 14.79 15.77 -13.05
C LYS A 140 14.82 16.13 -14.53
N SER A 141 14.84 15.15 -15.42
CA SER A 141 14.74 15.39 -16.87
C SER A 141 13.32 15.77 -17.31
N ASP A 142 12.28 15.41 -16.54
CA ASP A 142 10.89 15.72 -16.83
C ASP A 142 10.02 15.67 -15.56
N TYR A 143 10.07 16.70 -14.74
CA TYR A 143 9.16 16.86 -13.60
C TYR A 143 7.69 16.99 -14.03
N GLY A 144 7.43 17.44 -15.28
CA GLY A 144 6.09 17.65 -15.81
C GLY A 144 5.28 16.39 -15.90
N TYR A 145 5.91 15.25 -16.26
CA TYR A 145 5.27 13.96 -16.32
C TYR A 145 4.65 13.58 -14.95
N PHE A 146 5.41 13.69 -13.88
CA PHE A 146 4.94 13.36 -12.52
C PHE A 146 4.00 14.43 -11.95
N ARG A 147 4.12 15.69 -12.37
CA ARG A 147 3.14 16.71 -12.03
C ARG A 147 1.76 16.35 -12.57
N THR A 148 1.68 15.86 -13.82
CA THR A 148 0.42 15.36 -14.39
C THR A 148 -0.21 14.26 -13.55
N LEU A 149 0.58 13.30 -13.06
CA LEU A 149 0.10 12.26 -12.12
C LEU A 149 -0.34 12.88 -10.78
N GLY A 150 0.41 13.83 -10.25
CA GLY A 150 0.04 14.55 -9.03
C GLY A 150 -1.29 15.30 -9.15
N GLU A 151 -1.54 15.96 -10.29
CA GLU A 151 -2.79 16.67 -10.60
C GLU A 151 -3.99 15.72 -10.74
N MET A 152 -3.77 14.45 -11.08
CA MET A 152 -4.79 13.40 -11.03
C MET A 152 -5.08 12.93 -9.59
N GLY A 153 -4.41 13.49 -8.57
CA GLY A 153 -4.58 13.14 -7.17
C GLY A 153 -3.70 11.99 -6.68
N HIS A 154 -2.67 11.62 -7.43
CA HIS A 154 -1.66 10.66 -6.95
C HIS A 154 -0.67 11.35 -6.01
N HIS A 155 -0.31 10.70 -4.89
CA HIS A 155 0.57 11.30 -3.90
C HIS A 155 2.03 11.03 -4.23
N ILE A 156 2.86 12.10 -4.23
CA ILE A 156 4.30 12.03 -4.47
C ILE A 156 5.02 11.98 -3.12
N GLN A 157 5.90 11.00 -2.96
CA GLN A 157 6.65 10.69 -1.75
C GLN A 157 8.15 10.60 -2.04
N ASN A 158 8.97 10.56 -1.00
CA ASN A 158 10.43 10.69 -1.10
C ASN A 158 11.12 9.34 -1.27
N HIS A 159 12.01 9.24 -2.29
CA HIS A 159 12.86 8.05 -2.57
C HIS A 159 14.33 8.41 -2.75
N THR A 160 14.85 9.43 -2.04
CA THR A 160 16.23 9.96 -2.10
C THR A 160 16.57 10.80 -3.34
N LEU A 161 17.68 11.54 -3.27
CA LEU A 161 18.21 12.30 -4.41
C LEU A 161 18.78 11.40 -5.51
N HIS A 162 19.68 10.46 -5.14
CA HIS A 162 20.55 9.74 -6.06
C HIS A 162 20.38 8.21 -6.02
N HIS A 163 19.37 7.70 -5.32
CA HIS A 163 19.06 6.28 -5.18
C HIS A 163 20.21 5.39 -4.61
N PRO A 164 20.91 5.81 -3.54
CA PRO A 164 21.98 5.01 -2.95
C PRO A 164 21.45 3.90 -2.03
N VAL A 165 22.32 2.94 -1.69
CA VAL A 165 22.07 2.00 -0.59
C VAL A 165 22.27 2.74 0.74
N MET A 166 21.19 3.20 1.38
CA MET A 166 21.22 4.17 2.49
C MET A 166 22.16 3.77 3.64
N ASN A 167 22.09 2.54 4.11
CA ASN A 167 22.89 2.04 5.24
C ASN A 167 24.38 1.85 4.94
N THR A 168 24.86 2.21 3.74
CA THR A 168 26.27 2.27 3.38
C THR A 168 26.85 3.69 3.49
N LEU A 169 25.98 4.69 3.65
CA LEU A 169 26.35 6.08 3.76
C LEU A 169 26.62 6.48 5.22
N SER A 170 27.42 7.55 5.41
CA SER A 170 27.51 8.23 6.70
C SER A 170 26.15 8.83 7.08
N GLU A 171 25.96 9.13 8.36
CA GLU A 171 24.77 9.82 8.86
C GLU A 171 24.49 11.12 8.09
N ALA A 172 25.52 11.94 7.87
CA ALA A 172 25.41 13.18 7.09
C ALA A 172 24.99 12.91 5.64
N GLY A 173 25.55 11.88 4.99
CA GLY A 173 25.17 11.49 3.64
C GLY A 173 23.71 10.99 3.55
N GLN A 174 23.26 10.20 4.52
CA GLN A 174 21.88 9.77 4.58
C GLN A 174 20.91 10.96 4.75
N LYS A 175 21.28 11.93 5.58
CA LYS A 175 20.51 13.16 5.77
C LYS A 175 20.47 14.01 4.50
N GLU A 176 21.58 14.15 3.79
CA GLU A 176 21.66 14.86 2.50
C GLU A 176 20.69 14.23 1.47
N GLU A 177 20.70 12.92 1.34
CA GLU A 177 19.83 12.17 0.43
C GLU A 177 18.33 12.38 0.72
N VAL A 178 17.94 12.34 1.98
CA VAL A 178 16.51 12.50 2.37
C VAL A 178 16.09 13.96 2.32
N CYS A 179 16.84 14.88 2.98
CA CYS A 179 16.48 16.29 3.06
C CYS A 179 16.57 16.97 1.69
N GLY A 180 17.59 16.62 0.88
CA GLY A 180 17.76 17.18 -0.45
C GLY A 180 16.55 16.85 -1.34
N ASN A 181 16.17 15.59 -1.41
CA ASN A 181 15.00 15.18 -2.20
C ASN A 181 13.69 15.73 -1.62
N GLN A 182 13.56 15.82 -0.29
CA GLN A 182 12.40 16.44 0.35
C GLN A 182 12.19 17.87 -0.12
N LYS A 183 13.27 18.64 -0.19
CA LYS A 183 13.25 20.01 -0.68
C LYS A 183 12.86 20.07 -2.16
N VAL A 184 13.51 19.27 -3.01
CA VAL A 184 13.23 19.24 -4.46
C VAL A 184 11.75 18.91 -4.71
N LEU A 185 11.23 17.84 -4.13
CA LEU A 185 9.86 17.42 -4.35
C LEU A 185 8.85 18.45 -3.84
N THR A 186 9.14 19.10 -2.69
CA THR A 186 8.29 20.19 -2.17
C THR A 186 8.27 21.39 -3.11
N GLU A 187 9.42 21.78 -3.65
CA GLU A 187 9.53 22.91 -4.59
C GLU A 187 8.86 22.60 -5.94
N GLN A 188 8.99 21.36 -6.43
CA GLN A 188 8.43 20.98 -7.73
C GLN A 188 6.93 20.74 -7.71
N TYR A 189 6.40 20.19 -6.59
CA TYR A 189 5.00 19.73 -6.55
C TYR A 189 4.13 20.46 -5.51
N GLY A 190 4.69 21.40 -4.75
CA GLY A 190 3.96 22.26 -3.81
C GLY A 190 3.49 21.57 -2.53
N THR A 191 3.75 20.27 -2.38
CA THR A 191 3.37 19.49 -1.19
C THR A 191 4.57 18.72 -0.68
N ALA A 192 4.87 18.86 0.61
CA ALA A 192 5.96 18.13 1.22
C ALA A 192 5.62 16.64 1.36
N PRO A 193 6.48 15.71 0.90
CA PRO A 193 6.30 14.28 1.11
C PRO A 193 6.13 13.92 2.58
N LEU A 194 5.09 13.13 2.89
CA LEU A 194 4.82 12.61 4.23
C LEU A 194 5.58 11.32 4.51
N LEU A 195 5.84 10.54 3.46
CA LEU A 195 6.40 9.20 3.52
C LEU A 195 7.76 9.15 2.83
N PHE A 196 8.57 8.20 3.28
CA PHE A 196 9.87 7.90 2.68
C PHE A 196 9.99 6.42 2.39
N ARG A 197 10.61 6.06 1.27
CA ARG A 197 11.02 4.68 0.99
C ARG A 197 12.51 4.64 0.73
N PRO A 198 13.30 3.85 1.47
CA PRO A 198 14.72 3.71 1.21
C PRO A 198 14.94 2.86 -0.04
N PRO A 199 15.84 3.26 -0.96
CA PRO A 199 16.25 2.42 -2.08
C PRO A 199 16.66 1.01 -1.64
N TYR A 200 16.26 0.00 -2.42
CA TYR A 200 16.49 -1.42 -2.12
C TYR A 200 15.89 -1.92 -0.80
N GLY A 201 15.07 -1.12 -0.13
CA GLY A 201 14.59 -1.38 1.22
C GLY A 201 15.70 -1.32 2.29
N ALA A 202 16.88 -0.78 1.96
CA ALA A 202 18.04 -0.75 2.85
C ALA A 202 18.00 0.48 3.76
N TYR A 203 17.90 0.28 5.07
CA TYR A 203 17.89 1.34 6.06
C TYR A 203 18.53 0.87 7.38
N ASP A 204 18.94 1.82 8.20
CA ASP A 204 19.45 1.61 9.55
C ASP A 204 18.87 2.65 10.54
N HIS A 205 19.48 2.77 11.72
CA HIS A 205 19.07 3.76 12.72
C HIS A 205 19.26 5.20 12.21
N ASN A 206 20.37 5.48 11.52
CA ASN A 206 20.67 6.80 10.99
C ASN A 206 19.67 7.20 9.90
N THR A 207 19.26 6.25 9.06
CA THR A 207 18.18 6.48 8.07
C THR A 207 16.89 6.92 8.75
N ARG A 208 16.48 6.25 9.83
CA ARG A 208 15.26 6.60 10.58
C ARG A 208 15.35 7.98 11.23
N THR A 209 16.54 8.36 11.68
CA THR A 209 16.84 9.69 12.23
C THR A 209 16.77 10.75 11.14
N ALA A 210 17.48 10.55 10.02
CA ALA A 210 17.46 11.44 8.88
C ALA A 210 16.03 11.69 8.35
N VAL A 211 15.23 10.62 8.21
CA VAL A 211 13.82 10.73 7.78
C VAL A 211 13.03 11.62 8.73
N ARG A 212 13.18 11.44 10.06
CA ARG A 212 12.51 12.29 11.07
C ARG A 212 12.93 13.75 10.94
N GLU A 213 14.21 14.02 10.81
CA GLU A 213 14.76 15.38 10.78
C GLU A 213 14.44 16.11 9.47
N CYS A 214 14.25 15.38 8.37
CA CYS A 214 13.96 15.96 7.05
C CYS A 214 12.47 16.14 6.76
N GLY A 215 11.56 15.67 7.63
CA GLY A 215 10.13 15.93 7.54
C GLY A 215 9.22 14.73 7.28
N PRO A 216 9.60 13.69 6.52
CA PRO A 216 8.75 12.52 6.40
C PRO A 216 8.52 11.84 7.76
N ALA A 217 7.32 11.29 7.95
CA ALA A 217 6.90 10.77 9.26
C ALA A 217 6.97 9.25 9.38
N ALA A 218 7.26 8.54 8.28
CA ALA A 218 7.37 7.08 8.28
C ALA A 218 8.22 6.56 7.11
N ILE A 219 8.75 5.35 7.30
CA ILE A 219 9.36 4.54 6.23
C ILE A 219 8.35 3.50 5.76
N VAL A 220 8.16 3.41 4.45
CA VAL A 220 7.22 2.48 3.81
C VAL A 220 7.97 1.36 3.12
N TRP A 221 7.68 0.12 3.53
CA TRP A 221 8.10 -1.12 2.89
C TRP A 221 6.93 -1.71 2.09
N TRP A 222 7.05 -2.96 1.66
CA TRP A 222 6.06 -3.68 0.88
C TRP A 222 5.97 -5.15 1.30
N ARG A 223 4.88 -5.79 0.95
CA ARG A 223 4.64 -7.24 1.12
C ARG A 223 4.84 -7.98 -0.18
N GLU A 224 4.44 -7.37 -1.28
CA GLU A 224 4.55 -7.92 -2.63
C GLU A 224 5.30 -6.96 -3.53
N SER A 225 5.94 -7.51 -4.56
CA SER A 225 6.62 -6.74 -5.59
C SER A 225 6.26 -7.25 -6.97
N MET A 226 5.69 -6.35 -7.80
CA MET A 226 5.43 -6.65 -9.20
C MET A 226 6.74 -6.64 -9.98
N GLN A 227 6.96 -7.67 -10.77
CA GLN A 227 8.10 -7.73 -11.67
C GLN A 227 7.67 -7.33 -13.09
N ILE A 228 7.67 -8.23 -14.04
CA ILE A 228 7.20 -7.97 -15.41
C ILE A 228 5.77 -8.48 -15.59
N LYS A 229 5.55 -9.77 -15.31
CA LYS A 229 4.26 -10.48 -15.45
C LYS A 229 3.83 -11.18 -14.16
N ASN A 230 4.76 -11.32 -13.22
CA ASN A 230 4.55 -12.08 -11.99
C ASN A 230 4.79 -11.20 -10.78
N MET A 231 3.94 -11.38 -9.78
CA MET A 231 4.12 -10.79 -8.46
C MET A 231 5.00 -11.72 -7.60
N GLN A 232 5.96 -11.14 -6.91
CA GLN A 232 6.72 -11.80 -5.84
C GLN A 232 6.04 -11.51 -4.52
N TYR A 233 5.89 -12.52 -3.69
CA TYR A 233 5.26 -12.45 -2.38
C TYR A 233 6.30 -12.75 -1.30
N GLN A 234 6.23 -12.06 -0.18
CA GLN A 234 7.04 -12.41 0.99
C GLN A 234 6.53 -13.69 1.65
N ASP A 235 5.21 -13.89 1.62
CA ASP A 235 4.58 -15.08 2.19
C ASP A 235 4.54 -16.26 1.18
N PRO A 236 4.82 -17.49 1.64
CA PRO A 236 4.93 -18.66 0.76
C PRO A 236 3.60 -19.11 0.13
N ASP A 237 2.46 -18.72 0.68
CA ASP A 237 1.14 -19.04 0.15
C ASP A 237 0.76 -18.19 -1.08
N LYS A 238 1.55 -17.15 -1.38
CA LYS A 238 1.40 -16.27 -2.55
C LYS A 238 0.03 -15.63 -2.67
N LYS A 239 -0.51 -15.16 -1.54
CA LYS A 239 -1.81 -14.51 -1.46
C LYS A 239 -1.68 -13.08 -0.96
N LEU A 240 -2.47 -12.20 -1.55
CA LEU A 240 -2.70 -10.86 -1.02
C LEU A 240 -3.52 -10.94 0.27
N ARG A 241 -3.26 -10.02 1.17
CA ARG A 241 -4.01 -9.83 2.42
C ARG A 241 -4.55 -8.41 2.50
N PRO A 242 -5.65 -8.21 3.25
CA PRO A 242 -6.14 -6.86 3.53
C PRO A 242 -5.02 -5.96 4.07
N GLY A 243 -4.88 -4.80 3.41
CA GLY A 243 -3.89 -3.82 3.82
C GLY A 243 -2.49 -3.97 3.23
N ASP A 244 -2.23 -4.96 2.39
CA ASP A 244 -0.91 -5.16 1.78
C ASP A 244 -0.51 -3.98 0.90
N ILE A 245 0.77 -3.61 0.98
CA ILE A 245 1.41 -2.61 0.14
C ILE A 245 2.21 -3.33 -0.94
N ILE A 246 1.88 -3.04 -2.20
CA ILE A 246 2.49 -3.65 -3.38
C ILE A 246 3.48 -2.65 -3.99
N LEU A 247 4.70 -3.12 -4.23
CA LEU A 247 5.75 -2.37 -4.92
C LEU A 247 5.71 -2.65 -6.42
N ALA A 248 5.76 -1.61 -7.22
CA ALA A 248 6.11 -1.63 -8.64
C ALA A 248 7.19 -0.56 -8.91
N HIS A 249 7.67 -0.46 -10.15
CA HIS A 249 8.69 0.55 -10.52
C HIS A 249 8.34 1.18 -11.87
N PHE A 250 8.71 2.45 -12.04
CA PHE A 250 8.70 3.11 -13.35
C PHE A 250 9.87 2.60 -14.19
N ARG A 251 9.63 1.52 -14.94
CA ARG A 251 10.62 0.89 -15.81
C ARG A 251 10.09 0.72 -17.22
N GLY A 252 10.98 0.93 -18.18
CA GLY A 252 10.67 0.82 -19.61
C GLY A 252 11.01 -0.55 -20.21
N PRO A 253 10.79 -0.72 -21.52
CA PRO A 253 11.00 -1.98 -22.23
C PRO A 253 12.41 -2.56 -22.13
N GLN A 254 13.42 -1.72 -21.94
CA GLN A 254 14.81 -2.18 -21.77
C GLN A 254 14.97 -3.01 -20.51
N GLU A 255 14.37 -2.59 -19.40
CA GLU A 255 14.44 -3.27 -18.12
C GLU A 255 13.37 -4.38 -18.00
N LEU A 256 12.23 -4.19 -18.64
CA LEU A 256 11.09 -5.11 -18.62
C LEU A 256 11.11 -6.12 -19.78
N LYS A 257 12.27 -6.35 -20.42
CA LYS A 257 12.46 -7.35 -21.48
C LYS A 257 11.46 -7.18 -22.64
N GLY A 258 11.24 -5.95 -23.07
CA GLY A 258 10.34 -5.59 -24.15
C GLY A 258 8.89 -5.31 -23.73
N THR A 259 8.54 -5.51 -22.47
CA THR A 259 7.21 -5.14 -21.91
C THR A 259 7.22 -3.64 -21.56
N THR A 260 6.15 -2.92 -21.89
CA THR A 260 6.01 -1.49 -21.50
C THR A 260 5.62 -1.37 -20.01
N MET A 261 5.76 -0.15 -19.47
CA MET A 261 5.26 0.16 -18.13
C MET A 261 3.74 -0.09 -18.03
N THR A 262 3.00 0.36 -19.03
CA THR A 262 1.54 0.19 -19.13
C THR A 262 1.14 -1.29 -19.14
N GLU A 263 1.82 -2.12 -19.92
CA GLU A 263 1.58 -3.57 -19.94
C GLU A 263 1.89 -4.23 -18.59
N MET A 264 3.01 -3.84 -17.95
CA MET A 264 3.37 -4.35 -16.62
C MET A 264 2.31 -3.97 -15.59
N PHE A 265 1.81 -2.73 -15.63
CA PHE A 265 0.77 -2.27 -14.72
C PHE A 265 -0.57 -3.00 -14.96
N ALA A 266 -0.93 -3.26 -16.21
CA ALA A 266 -2.08 -4.10 -16.54
C ALA A 266 -1.94 -5.52 -15.97
N HIS A 267 -0.74 -6.10 -16.01
CA HIS A 267 -0.47 -7.38 -15.35
C HIS A 267 -0.65 -7.30 -13.83
N LEU A 268 -0.19 -6.22 -13.19
CA LEU A 268 -0.39 -5.98 -11.76
C LEU A 268 -1.88 -5.96 -11.41
N LEU A 269 -2.68 -5.19 -12.15
CA LEU A 269 -4.13 -5.08 -11.91
C LEU A 269 -4.82 -6.44 -12.06
N ARG A 270 -4.44 -7.26 -13.06
CA ARG A 270 -4.97 -8.62 -13.19
C ARG A 270 -4.66 -9.49 -11.97
N ARG A 271 -3.45 -9.41 -11.39
CA ARG A 271 -3.09 -10.17 -10.18
C ARG A 271 -3.90 -9.75 -8.95
N ILE A 272 -4.22 -8.47 -8.85
CA ILE A 272 -5.09 -7.95 -7.79
C ILE A 272 -6.53 -8.42 -8.00
N GLN A 273 -7.02 -8.34 -9.24
CA GLN A 273 -8.37 -8.77 -9.62
C GLN A 273 -8.60 -10.27 -9.40
N GLU A 274 -7.66 -11.12 -9.83
CA GLU A 274 -7.73 -12.59 -9.64
C GLU A 274 -7.93 -12.98 -8.17
N GLN A 275 -7.50 -12.14 -7.23
CA GLN A 275 -7.66 -12.36 -5.79
C GLN A 275 -8.83 -11.57 -5.18
N GLY A 276 -9.54 -10.81 -6.01
CA GLY A 276 -10.75 -10.09 -5.64
C GLY A 276 -10.53 -8.96 -4.64
N PHE A 277 -9.41 -8.22 -4.77
CA PHE A 277 -9.11 -7.03 -3.99
C PHE A 277 -9.48 -5.76 -4.74
N ALA A 278 -9.91 -4.74 -4.00
CA ALA A 278 -9.96 -3.36 -4.48
C ALA A 278 -8.60 -2.68 -4.24
N VAL A 279 -8.34 -1.59 -4.95
CA VAL A 279 -7.18 -0.72 -4.72
C VAL A 279 -7.66 0.56 -4.03
N ALA A 280 -7.02 0.92 -2.91
CA ALA A 280 -7.34 2.12 -2.16
C ALA A 280 -6.14 3.08 -2.11
N ARG A 281 -6.40 4.34 -1.77
CA ARG A 281 -5.36 5.35 -1.55
C ARG A 281 -4.69 5.10 -0.20
N LEU A 282 -3.37 4.93 -0.20
CA LEU A 282 -2.60 4.62 1.02
C LEU A 282 -2.75 5.70 2.11
N GLU A 283 -2.71 6.97 1.71
CA GLU A 283 -2.74 8.12 2.60
C GLU A 283 -4.09 8.30 3.32
N ASP A 284 -5.17 7.74 2.78
CA ASP A 284 -6.48 7.75 3.41
C ASP A 284 -6.55 6.86 4.65
N TYR A 285 -5.61 5.94 4.80
CA TYR A 285 -5.49 5.02 5.93
C TYR A 285 -4.43 5.44 6.96
N ILE A 286 -3.72 6.53 6.70
CA ILE A 286 -2.62 7.03 7.54
C ILE A 286 -3.03 8.34 8.21
N GLN A 287 -3.01 8.37 9.54
CA GLN A 287 -3.16 9.59 10.33
C GLN A 287 -1.78 10.25 10.47
N PRO A 288 -1.55 11.43 9.84
CA PRO A 288 -0.31 12.18 10.06
C PRO A 288 -0.09 12.50 11.53
N PRO A 289 1.15 12.80 11.94
CA PRO A 289 1.42 13.31 13.28
C PRO A 289 0.57 14.56 13.56
N ALA A 290 0.12 14.72 14.81
CA ALA A 290 -0.43 16.01 15.24
C ALA A 290 0.67 17.07 15.12
N GLY A 291 0.34 18.20 14.47
CA GLY A 291 1.24 19.33 14.35
C GLY A 291 1.53 20.01 15.68
#